data_3b1a79e4824dbf15375d10e087ecd736
#
_entry.id   3b1a79e4824dbf15375d10e087ecd736
#
_cell.length_a   1.000
_cell.length_b   1.000
_cell.length_c   1.000
_cell.angle_alpha   90.00
_cell.angle_beta   90.00
_cell.angle_gamma   90.00
#
_symmetry.space_group_name_H-M   'P 1'
#
loop_
_entity.id
_entity.type
_entity.pdbx_description
1 polymer ?
#
loop_
_entity_poly.entity_id
_entity_poly.type
_entity_poly.pdbx_seq_one_letter_code
_entity_poly.pdbx_strand_id
1 'polypeptide(L)'
;SVISIVGQDLSTFHKPYNALIRNQVIPLLFNNTVTGKNVSLVVRKADTLKALNVMHGQIFGISKKINLAVFGVGTVGSTLMHQLLASADKIEARKGIRLNVFAVANSTRLLLDEAGVGADWSSRLSSAPEGYQLTELFDYARSHHLENLVAVDNTASEDFVARYFDFVENGFDLVSSNKVANTLGYDFYSLLREELESHQKQYLYETNVGAGLPLIDTIQLLHLSGENITRIRGVFSGSLSYIFNTFSRGGTSFSACVQAALDKGFTE
;
A
#
# COMPACT_ATOMS: atom_id res chain seq x y z
N SER A 1 -6.07 23.85 -17.32
CA SER A 1 -7.42 23.38 -17.68
C SER A 1 -8.42 23.75 -16.60
N VAL A 2 -9.67 23.98 -17.01
CA VAL A 2 -10.81 24.20 -16.11
C VAL A 2 -11.69 22.95 -16.11
N ILE A 3 -12.05 22.48 -14.93
CA ILE A 3 -12.99 21.39 -14.73
C ILE A 3 -14.19 21.98 -13.98
N SER A 4 -15.39 21.83 -14.54
CA SER A 4 -16.63 22.31 -13.91
C SER A 4 -17.56 21.14 -13.63
N ILE A 5 -18.08 21.10 -12.41
CA ILE A 5 -19.08 20.14 -11.95
C ILE A 5 -20.38 20.90 -11.81
N VAL A 6 -21.41 20.47 -12.53
CA VAL A 6 -22.67 21.18 -12.63
C VAL A 6 -23.83 20.24 -12.27
N GLY A 7 -24.83 20.77 -11.56
CA GLY A 7 -26.09 20.07 -11.32
C GLY A 7 -26.07 19.05 -10.18
N GLN A 8 -24.97 18.94 -9.44
CA GLN A 8 -24.87 18.08 -8.25
C GLN A 8 -25.00 18.92 -6.98
N ASP A 9 -25.45 18.29 -5.90
CA ASP A 9 -25.34 18.90 -4.57
C ASP A 9 -23.90 18.76 -4.08
N LEU A 10 -23.17 19.87 -4.16
CA LEU A 10 -21.75 19.98 -3.79
C LEU A 10 -21.56 20.68 -2.45
N SER A 11 -22.60 20.72 -1.61
CA SER A 11 -22.51 21.26 -0.25
C SER A 11 -21.42 20.56 0.59
N THR A 12 -21.09 19.31 0.25
CA THR A 12 -20.01 18.49 0.88
C THR A 12 -18.79 18.32 -0.04
N PHE A 13 -18.42 19.33 -0.79
CA PHE A 13 -17.31 19.25 -1.76
C PHE A 13 -15.93 18.94 -1.13
N HIS A 14 -15.78 19.01 0.18
CA HIS A 14 -14.54 18.68 0.87
C HIS A 14 -14.01 17.27 0.55
N LYS A 15 -14.89 16.27 0.35
CA LYS A 15 -14.48 14.91 0.01
C LYS A 15 -13.78 14.80 -1.34
N PRO A 16 -14.37 15.30 -2.45
CA PRO A 16 -13.70 15.36 -3.75
C PRO A 16 -12.41 16.18 -3.71
N TYR A 17 -12.38 17.31 -2.99
CA TYR A 17 -11.19 18.14 -2.84
C TYR A 17 -10.05 17.37 -2.16
N ASN A 18 -10.32 16.74 -1.02
CA ASN A 18 -9.32 15.94 -0.31
C ASN A 18 -8.83 14.74 -1.16
N ALA A 19 -9.70 14.14 -1.97
CA ALA A 19 -9.30 13.09 -2.88
C ALA A 19 -8.31 13.59 -3.94
N LEU A 20 -8.49 14.81 -4.47
CA LEU A 20 -7.53 15.44 -5.38
C LEU A 20 -6.16 15.61 -4.71
N ILE A 21 -6.14 16.19 -3.52
CA ILE A 21 -4.88 16.42 -2.77
C ILE A 21 -4.15 15.10 -2.51
N ARG A 22 -4.85 14.07 -2.02
CA ARG A 22 -4.27 12.73 -1.80
C ARG A 22 -3.70 12.09 -3.07
N ASN A 23 -4.25 12.43 -4.22
CA ASN A 23 -3.74 12.00 -5.51
C ASN A 23 -2.72 12.99 -6.12
N GLN A 24 -2.18 13.91 -5.31
CA GLN A 24 -1.19 14.93 -5.73
C GLN A 24 -1.69 15.84 -6.86
N VAL A 25 -2.99 16.02 -6.97
CA VAL A 25 -3.60 17.01 -7.87
C VAL A 25 -3.96 18.23 -7.04
N ILE A 26 -3.13 19.27 -7.14
CA ILE A 26 -3.34 20.54 -6.41
C ILE A 26 -4.09 21.52 -7.31
N PRO A 27 -5.36 21.87 -7.00
CA PRO A 27 -6.08 22.90 -7.76
C PRO A 27 -5.40 24.27 -7.60
N LEU A 28 -5.19 24.96 -8.71
CA LEU A 28 -4.62 26.31 -8.74
C LEU A 28 -5.66 27.38 -8.36
N LEU A 29 -6.91 27.09 -8.65
CA LEU A 29 -8.05 27.95 -8.31
C LEU A 29 -9.26 27.05 -8.05
N PHE A 30 -10.04 27.45 -7.08
CA PHE A 30 -11.30 26.81 -6.73
C PHE A 30 -12.38 27.89 -6.64
N ASN A 31 -13.50 27.68 -7.31
CA ASN A 31 -14.65 28.56 -7.24
C ASN A 31 -15.93 27.75 -7.05
N ASN A 32 -16.72 28.12 -6.05
CA ASN A 32 -18.02 27.53 -5.77
C ASN A 32 -19.11 28.61 -5.92
N THR A 33 -20.21 28.26 -6.58
CA THR A 33 -21.38 29.14 -6.62
C THR A 33 -22.08 29.16 -5.26
N VAL A 34 -22.74 30.31 -4.96
CA VAL A 34 -23.49 30.49 -3.71
C VAL A 34 -24.57 29.41 -3.53
N THR A 35 -25.10 28.87 -4.62
CA THR A 35 -26.11 27.81 -4.60
C THR A 35 -25.55 26.42 -4.32
N GLY A 36 -24.21 26.24 -4.28
CA GLY A 36 -23.56 24.95 -4.12
C GLY A 36 -23.75 23.97 -5.28
N LYS A 37 -24.41 24.39 -6.39
CA LYS A 37 -24.74 23.53 -7.53
C LYS A 37 -23.71 23.54 -8.66
N ASN A 38 -22.70 24.36 -8.56
CA ASN A 38 -21.64 24.45 -9.55
C ASN A 38 -20.31 24.75 -8.86
N VAL A 39 -19.34 23.87 -9.09
CA VAL A 39 -17.97 24.04 -8.62
C VAL A 39 -17.03 24.00 -9.82
N SER A 40 -16.14 24.97 -9.92
CA SER A 40 -15.11 25.02 -10.95
C SER A 40 -13.72 24.98 -10.33
N LEU A 41 -12.86 24.17 -10.92
CA LEU A 41 -11.47 24.01 -10.52
C LEU A 41 -10.57 24.36 -11.69
N VAL A 42 -9.47 25.03 -11.42
CA VAL A 42 -8.36 25.17 -12.37
C VAL A 42 -7.25 24.21 -11.94
N VAL A 43 -6.85 23.31 -12.82
CA VAL A 43 -5.76 22.38 -12.60
C VAL A 43 -4.69 22.54 -13.69
N ARG A 44 -3.47 22.06 -13.44
CA ARG A 44 -2.44 22.00 -14.48
C ARG A 44 -2.92 21.13 -15.63
N LYS A 45 -2.51 21.44 -16.85
CA LYS A 45 -2.93 20.69 -18.05
C LYS A 45 -2.55 19.19 -17.96
N ALA A 46 -1.39 18.90 -17.42
CA ALA A 46 -0.91 17.52 -17.21
C ALA A 46 -1.79 16.73 -16.25
N ASP A 47 -2.44 17.39 -15.27
CA ASP A 47 -3.23 16.73 -14.23
C ASP A 47 -4.71 16.59 -14.62
N THR A 48 -5.12 17.07 -15.78
CA THR A 48 -6.55 17.16 -16.17
C THR A 48 -7.25 15.82 -16.16
N LEU A 49 -6.66 14.78 -16.77
CA LEU A 49 -7.26 13.44 -16.83
C LEU A 49 -7.31 12.78 -15.45
N LYS A 50 -6.23 12.88 -14.70
CA LYS A 50 -6.18 12.37 -13.32
C LYS A 50 -7.22 13.06 -12.43
N ALA A 51 -7.33 14.38 -12.52
CA ALA A 51 -8.34 15.14 -11.80
C ALA A 51 -9.76 14.71 -12.17
N LEU A 52 -10.06 14.52 -13.45
CA LEU A 52 -11.36 14.04 -13.93
C LEU A 52 -11.68 12.65 -13.36
N ASN A 53 -10.77 11.70 -13.41
CA ASN A 53 -10.97 10.35 -12.90
C ASN A 53 -11.26 10.36 -11.40
N VAL A 54 -10.43 11.07 -10.62
CA VAL A 54 -10.60 11.21 -9.17
C VAL A 54 -11.95 11.83 -8.83
N MET A 55 -12.31 12.93 -9.50
CA MET A 55 -13.57 13.64 -9.26
C MET A 55 -14.77 12.80 -9.66
N HIS A 56 -14.72 12.14 -10.81
CA HIS A 56 -15.80 11.30 -11.31
C HIS A 56 -16.09 10.14 -10.36
N GLY A 57 -15.06 9.44 -9.87
CA GLY A 57 -15.19 8.37 -8.88
C GLY A 57 -15.84 8.84 -7.58
N GLN A 58 -15.49 10.03 -7.09
CA GLN A 58 -16.03 10.59 -5.84
C GLN A 58 -17.48 11.07 -5.95
N ILE A 59 -17.88 11.60 -7.11
CA ILE A 59 -19.20 12.24 -7.29
C ILE A 59 -20.25 11.25 -7.74
N PHE A 60 -19.92 10.35 -8.66
CA PHE A 60 -20.89 9.44 -9.27
C PHE A 60 -20.96 8.05 -8.63
N GLY A 61 -20.26 7.84 -7.52
CA GLY A 61 -20.34 6.59 -6.76
C GLY A 61 -19.86 5.35 -7.53
N ILE A 62 -19.02 5.55 -8.56
CA ILE A 62 -18.36 4.45 -9.26
C ILE A 62 -17.36 3.81 -8.30
N SER A 63 -17.17 2.50 -8.43
CA SER A 63 -16.18 1.77 -7.62
C SER A 63 -14.84 2.49 -7.58
N LYS A 64 -14.36 2.80 -6.38
CA LYS A 64 -13.06 3.45 -6.20
C LYS A 64 -11.97 2.52 -6.70
N LYS A 65 -11.27 2.90 -7.76
CA LYS A 65 -10.12 2.14 -8.25
C LYS A 65 -8.90 2.39 -7.35
N ILE A 66 -8.28 1.31 -6.87
CA ILE A 66 -7.01 1.32 -6.15
C ILE A 66 -5.99 0.59 -7.00
N ASN A 67 -4.90 1.27 -7.34
CA ASN A 67 -3.86 0.74 -8.19
C ASN A 67 -2.70 0.23 -7.33
N LEU A 68 -2.44 -1.07 -7.39
CA LEU A 68 -1.46 -1.78 -6.57
C LEU A 68 -0.20 -2.07 -7.37
N ALA A 69 0.96 -1.75 -6.80
CA ALA A 69 2.27 -2.22 -7.25
C ALA A 69 2.81 -3.22 -6.21
N VAL A 70 2.96 -4.48 -6.59
CA VAL A 70 3.33 -5.57 -5.68
C VAL A 70 4.80 -5.94 -5.88
N PHE A 71 5.59 -5.82 -4.83
CA PHE A 71 7.02 -6.11 -4.79
C PHE A 71 7.29 -7.33 -3.92
N GLY A 72 8.17 -8.22 -4.42
CA GLY A 72 8.46 -9.48 -3.76
C GLY A 72 7.36 -10.52 -4.02
N VAL A 73 7.66 -11.51 -4.86
CA VAL A 73 6.75 -12.56 -5.28
C VAL A 73 7.20 -13.94 -4.79
N GLY A 74 7.85 -13.98 -3.64
CA GLY A 74 8.12 -15.21 -2.89
C GLY A 74 6.82 -15.80 -2.31
N THR A 75 6.93 -16.63 -1.27
CA THR A 75 5.78 -17.32 -0.67
C THR A 75 4.65 -16.37 -0.27
N VAL A 76 4.97 -15.27 0.42
CA VAL A 76 3.97 -14.29 0.89
C VAL A 76 3.35 -13.53 -0.29
N GLY A 77 4.18 -12.96 -1.15
CA GLY A 77 3.69 -12.14 -2.25
C GLY A 77 2.92 -12.92 -3.31
N SER A 78 3.35 -14.15 -3.65
CA SER A 78 2.59 -15.01 -4.58
C SER A 78 1.23 -15.43 -3.98
N THR A 79 1.19 -15.75 -2.68
CA THR A 79 -0.06 -16.05 -1.99
C THR A 79 -1.01 -14.83 -2.00
N LEU A 80 -0.47 -13.63 -1.71
CA LEU A 80 -1.24 -12.39 -1.79
C LEU A 80 -1.80 -12.16 -3.20
N MET A 81 -0.97 -12.35 -4.24
CA MET A 81 -1.43 -12.21 -5.63
C MET A 81 -2.62 -13.14 -5.95
N HIS A 82 -2.54 -14.41 -5.54
CA HIS A 82 -3.65 -15.34 -5.71
C HIS A 82 -4.91 -14.88 -4.97
N GLN A 83 -4.77 -14.40 -3.73
CA GLN A 83 -5.90 -13.91 -2.94
C GLN A 83 -6.51 -12.64 -3.52
N LEU A 84 -5.71 -11.70 -3.99
CA LEU A 84 -6.18 -10.47 -4.65
C LEU A 84 -7.02 -10.80 -5.88
N LEU A 85 -6.49 -11.64 -6.78
CA LEU A 85 -7.18 -12.03 -8.00
C LEU A 85 -8.47 -12.82 -7.73
N ALA A 86 -8.45 -13.74 -6.76
CA ALA A 86 -9.63 -14.53 -6.39
C ALA A 86 -10.73 -13.74 -5.66
N SER A 87 -10.37 -12.61 -5.04
CA SER A 87 -11.29 -11.82 -4.19
C SER A 87 -11.74 -10.53 -4.83
N ALA A 88 -11.16 -10.11 -5.96
CA ALA A 88 -11.38 -8.81 -6.58
C ALA A 88 -12.87 -8.49 -6.77
N ASP A 89 -13.62 -9.37 -7.43
CA ASP A 89 -15.06 -9.18 -7.70
C ASP A 89 -15.89 -9.09 -6.40
N LYS A 90 -15.53 -9.91 -5.39
CA LYS A 90 -16.24 -9.89 -4.10
C LYS A 90 -15.99 -8.58 -3.34
N ILE A 91 -14.77 -8.04 -3.41
CA ILE A 91 -14.40 -6.78 -2.80
C ILE A 91 -15.14 -5.64 -3.51
N GLU A 92 -15.15 -5.65 -4.84
CA GLU A 92 -15.86 -4.64 -5.62
C GLU A 92 -17.36 -4.64 -5.31
N ALA A 93 -18.00 -5.82 -5.31
CA ALA A 93 -19.42 -5.94 -5.01
C ALA A 93 -19.79 -5.51 -3.57
N ARG A 94 -18.93 -5.79 -2.57
CA ARG A 94 -19.23 -5.50 -1.16
C ARG A 94 -18.86 -4.09 -0.73
N LYS A 95 -17.77 -3.55 -1.28
CA LYS A 95 -17.15 -2.30 -0.79
C LYS A 95 -17.15 -1.17 -1.82
N GLY A 96 -17.53 -1.45 -3.08
CA GLY A 96 -17.36 -0.49 -4.16
C GLY A 96 -15.88 -0.12 -4.39
N ILE A 97 -14.96 -1.09 -4.17
CA ILE A 97 -13.53 -0.90 -4.35
C ILE A 97 -13.04 -1.88 -5.41
N ARG A 98 -12.54 -1.35 -6.50
CA ARG A 98 -11.89 -2.13 -7.57
C ARG A 98 -10.38 -2.16 -7.34
N LEU A 99 -9.85 -3.34 -7.05
CA LEU A 99 -8.41 -3.55 -6.93
C LEU A 99 -7.82 -3.81 -8.31
N ASN A 100 -6.80 -3.05 -8.68
CA ASN A 100 -6.10 -3.15 -9.95
C ASN A 100 -4.60 -3.33 -9.69
N VAL A 101 -4.08 -4.53 -9.87
CA VAL A 101 -2.64 -4.78 -9.76
C VAL A 101 -1.99 -4.36 -11.07
N PHE A 102 -1.51 -3.12 -11.15
CA PHE A 102 -0.91 -2.58 -12.37
C PHE A 102 0.58 -2.90 -12.50
N ALA A 103 1.23 -3.29 -11.40
CA ALA A 103 2.64 -3.61 -11.38
C ALA A 103 2.94 -4.81 -10.48
N VAL A 104 3.81 -5.70 -10.96
CA VAL A 104 4.37 -6.82 -10.17
C VAL A 104 5.87 -6.84 -10.41
N ALA A 105 6.66 -6.93 -9.34
CA ALA A 105 8.11 -6.97 -9.43
C ALA A 105 8.76 -8.01 -8.52
N ASN A 106 9.85 -8.57 -8.99
CA ASN A 106 10.83 -9.28 -8.17
C ASN A 106 12.14 -8.44 -8.09
N SER A 107 13.24 -9.04 -7.65
CA SER A 107 14.52 -8.34 -7.50
C SER A 107 15.13 -7.87 -8.84
N THR A 108 14.73 -8.42 -9.97
CA THR A 108 15.36 -8.17 -11.27
C THR A 108 14.39 -7.73 -12.35
N ARG A 109 13.11 -8.02 -12.23
CA ARG A 109 12.10 -7.83 -13.29
C ARG A 109 10.89 -7.07 -12.79
N LEU A 110 10.33 -6.25 -13.67
CA LEU A 110 9.12 -5.47 -13.45
C LEU A 110 8.13 -5.75 -14.59
N LEU A 111 6.92 -6.13 -14.24
CA LEU A 111 5.78 -6.27 -15.15
C LEU A 111 4.83 -5.10 -14.91
N LEU A 112 4.48 -4.38 -15.95
CA LEU A 112 3.54 -3.25 -15.92
C LEU A 112 2.34 -3.54 -16.82
N ASP A 113 1.13 -3.25 -16.33
CA ASP A 113 -0.11 -3.39 -17.09
C ASP A 113 -1.19 -2.45 -16.51
N GLU A 114 -1.56 -1.41 -17.25
CA GLU A 114 -2.58 -0.45 -16.84
C GLU A 114 -3.95 -1.09 -16.57
N ALA A 115 -4.31 -2.09 -17.38
CA ALA A 115 -5.58 -2.81 -17.24
C ALA A 115 -5.61 -3.73 -16.03
N GLY A 116 -4.43 -4.04 -15.48
CA GLY A 116 -4.22 -4.95 -14.36
C GLY A 116 -3.78 -6.34 -14.81
N VAL A 117 -2.85 -6.90 -14.06
CA VAL A 117 -2.32 -8.24 -14.33
C VAL A 117 -3.33 -9.32 -13.95
N GLY A 118 -3.45 -10.34 -14.80
CA GLY A 118 -4.32 -11.50 -14.61
C GLY A 118 -3.62 -12.69 -13.95
N ALA A 119 -4.27 -13.86 -14.02
CA ALA A 119 -3.73 -15.11 -13.46
C ALA A 119 -2.41 -15.56 -14.09
N ASP A 120 -2.09 -15.06 -15.27
CA ASP A 120 -0.84 -15.31 -16.02
C ASP A 120 0.34 -14.43 -15.57
N TRP A 121 0.18 -13.62 -14.51
CA TRP A 121 1.16 -12.66 -14.03
C TRP A 121 2.57 -13.27 -13.85
N SER A 122 2.66 -14.49 -13.35
CA SER A 122 3.95 -15.15 -13.07
C SER A 122 4.72 -15.47 -14.33
N SER A 123 4.08 -16.01 -15.37
CA SER A 123 4.71 -16.29 -16.66
C SER A 123 5.11 -15.00 -17.38
N ARG A 124 4.26 -13.97 -17.32
CA ARG A 124 4.54 -12.65 -17.91
C ARG A 124 5.72 -11.97 -17.20
N LEU A 125 5.77 -12.01 -15.87
CA LEU A 125 6.90 -11.49 -15.10
C LEU A 125 8.21 -12.21 -15.46
N SER A 126 8.17 -13.54 -15.57
CA SER A 126 9.35 -14.34 -15.94
C SER A 126 9.88 -14.00 -17.33
N SER A 127 9.03 -13.53 -18.22
CA SER A 127 9.38 -13.10 -19.59
C SER A 127 9.72 -11.61 -19.71
N ALA A 128 9.52 -10.82 -18.65
CA ALA A 128 9.82 -9.40 -18.64
C ALA A 128 11.35 -9.16 -18.67
N PRO A 129 11.82 -8.03 -19.23
CA PRO A 129 13.23 -7.66 -19.23
C PRO A 129 13.80 -7.57 -17.81
N GLU A 130 15.08 -7.84 -17.67
CA GLU A 130 15.82 -7.67 -16.41
C GLU A 130 16.42 -6.26 -16.29
N GLY A 131 16.68 -5.85 -15.04
CA GLY A 131 17.42 -4.63 -14.75
C GLY A 131 16.57 -3.36 -14.75
N TYR A 132 15.30 -3.45 -14.36
CA TYR A 132 14.41 -2.29 -14.25
C TYR A 132 14.87 -1.27 -13.20
N GLN A 133 14.44 -0.02 -13.38
CA GLN A 133 14.58 1.05 -12.40
C GLN A 133 13.21 1.45 -11.83
N LEU A 134 13.13 1.83 -10.54
CA LEU A 134 11.87 2.28 -9.94
C LEU A 134 11.28 3.52 -10.63
N THR A 135 12.13 4.34 -11.27
CA THR A 135 11.66 5.47 -12.07
C THR A 135 10.74 5.05 -13.22
N GLU A 136 10.94 3.85 -13.79
CA GLU A 136 10.06 3.31 -14.84
C GLU A 136 8.63 3.11 -14.32
N LEU A 137 8.49 2.60 -13.08
CA LEU A 137 7.20 2.45 -12.43
C LEU A 137 6.53 3.81 -12.19
N PHE A 138 7.27 4.78 -11.67
CA PHE A 138 6.72 6.11 -11.36
C PHE A 138 6.31 6.85 -12.63
N ASP A 139 7.13 6.79 -13.69
CA ASP A 139 6.81 7.38 -14.98
C ASP A 139 5.63 6.68 -15.64
N TYR A 140 5.52 5.37 -15.52
CA TYR A 140 4.36 4.62 -15.99
C TYR A 140 3.09 5.04 -15.27
N ALA A 141 3.09 5.09 -13.95
CA ALA A 141 1.93 5.52 -13.16
C ALA A 141 1.51 6.96 -13.52
N ARG A 142 2.47 7.85 -13.74
CA ARG A 142 2.24 9.24 -14.12
C ARG A 142 1.69 9.35 -15.55
N SER A 143 2.30 8.67 -16.51
CA SER A 143 1.88 8.74 -17.93
C SER A 143 0.49 8.14 -18.19
N HIS A 144 0.09 7.14 -17.39
CA HIS A 144 -1.24 6.52 -17.46
C HIS A 144 -2.24 7.16 -16.48
N HIS A 145 -1.88 8.28 -15.83
CA HIS A 145 -2.73 9.02 -14.90
C HIS A 145 -3.34 8.15 -13.79
N LEU A 146 -2.60 7.14 -13.31
CA LEU A 146 -3.08 6.22 -12.28
C LEU A 146 -3.31 6.96 -10.95
N GLU A 147 -4.41 6.63 -10.30
CA GLU A 147 -4.87 7.22 -9.05
C GLU A 147 -4.86 6.20 -7.91
N ASN A 148 -4.92 6.68 -6.65
CA ASN A 148 -4.97 5.84 -5.45
C ASN A 148 -3.87 4.75 -5.49
N LEU A 149 -2.64 5.19 -5.63
CA LEU A 149 -1.47 4.32 -5.76
C LEU A 149 -1.11 3.70 -4.41
N VAL A 150 -0.84 2.40 -4.40
CA VAL A 150 -0.39 1.66 -3.22
C VAL A 150 0.80 0.77 -3.60
N ALA A 151 1.91 0.91 -2.90
CA ALA A 151 3.04 -0.01 -2.98
C ALA A 151 2.89 -1.09 -1.91
N VAL A 152 2.95 -2.36 -2.32
CA VAL A 152 2.83 -3.51 -1.44
C VAL A 152 4.18 -4.22 -1.39
N ASP A 153 4.87 -4.09 -0.26
CA ASP A 153 6.19 -4.69 -0.05
C ASP A 153 6.09 -6.04 0.68
N ASN A 154 6.35 -7.12 -0.05
CA ASN A 154 6.50 -8.48 0.48
C ASN A 154 7.95 -8.97 0.34
N THR A 155 8.91 -8.05 0.23
CA THR A 155 10.35 -8.39 0.23
C THR A 155 10.86 -8.56 1.67
N ALA A 156 12.11 -9.00 1.80
CA ALA A 156 12.88 -8.95 3.04
C ALA A 156 14.12 -8.03 2.89
N SER A 157 14.07 -7.10 1.93
CA SER A 157 15.20 -6.26 1.54
C SER A 157 15.21 -4.95 2.32
N GLU A 158 16.35 -4.64 2.94
CA GLU A 158 16.62 -3.33 3.54
C GLU A 158 16.80 -2.24 2.47
N ASP A 159 17.47 -2.56 1.37
CA ASP A 159 17.65 -1.64 0.23
C ASP A 159 16.31 -1.20 -0.36
N PHE A 160 15.31 -2.11 -0.37
CA PHE A 160 13.97 -1.75 -0.83
C PHE A 160 13.26 -0.84 0.16
N VAL A 161 13.42 -1.05 1.46
CA VAL A 161 12.88 -0.19 2.52
C VAL A 161 13.44 1.23 2.41
N ALA A 162 14.69 1.41 2.07
CA ALA A 162 15.29 2.72 1.84
C ALA A 162 14.59 3.52 0.73
N ARG A 163 13.86 2.84 -0.17
CA ARG A 163 13.11 3.47 -1.27
C ARG A 163 11.69 3.90 -0.87
N TYR A 164 11.26 3.67 0.36
CA TYR A 164 9.90 4.04 0.81
C TYR A 164 9.63 5.54 0.66
N PHE A 165 10.64 6.38 0.87
CA PHE A 165 10.54 7.82 0.65
C PHE A 165 10.20 8.16 -0.81
N ASP A 166 10.86 7.50 -1.77
CA ASP A 166 10.58 7.69 -3.19
C ASP A 166 9.13 7.33 -3.54
N PHE A 167 8.58 6.26 -2.95
CA PHE A 167 7.18 5.89 -3.14
C PHE A 167 6.24 6.96 -2.59
N VAL A 168 6.48 7.44 -1.38
CA VAL A 168 5.64 8.47 -0.74
C VAL A 168 5.67 9.76 -1.56
N GLU A 169 6.85 10.23 -1.97
CA GLU A 169 7.02 11.40 -2.84
C GLU A 169 6.30 11.26 -4.18
N ASN A 170 6.20 10.04 -4.73
CA ASN A 170 5.47 9.76 -5.96
C ASN A 170 3.99 9.40 -5.75
N GLY A 171 3.46 9.64 -4.54
CA GLY A 171 2.03 9.56 -4.26
C GLY A 171 1.50 8.18 -3.91
N PHE A 172 2.34 7.26 -3.49
CA PHE A 172 1.94 5.94 -3.04
C PHE A 172 1.65 5.92 -1.54
N ASP A 173 0.59 5.22 -1.15
CA ASP A 173 0.46 4.65 0.18
C ASP A 173 1.31 3.36 0.26
N LEU A 174 1.72 2.98 1.46
CA LEU A 174 2.57 1.80 1.69
C LEU A 174 1.80 0.72 2.46
N VAL A 175 1.91 -0.52 2.01
CA VAL A 175 1.45 -1.72 2.74
C VAL A 175 2.61 -2.70 2.78
N SER A 176 2.99 -3.23 3.95
CA SER A 176 4.19 -4.04 4.02
C SER A 176 4.06 -5.25 4.95
N SER A 177 4.50 -6.40 4.45
CA SER A 177 4.84 -7.56 5.27
C SER A 177 6.34 -7.59 5.65
N ASN A 178 7.15 -6.74 5.02
CA ASN A 178 8.57 -6.56 5.34
C ASN A 178 8.71 -5.86 6.69
N LYS A 179 9.41 -6.50 7.63
CA LYS A 179 9.55 -6.01 9.01
C LYS A 179 10.68 -5.00 9.17
N VAL A 180 11.59 -4.92 8.20
CA VAL A 180 12.83 -4.12 8.29
C VAL A 180 12.54 -2.66 8.61
N ALA A 181 11.58 -2.03 7.94
CA ALA A 181 11.26 -0.61 8.14
C ALA A 181 10.93 -0.24 9.60
N ASN A 182 10.34 -1.19 10.35
CA ASN A 182 9.98 -1.00 11.75
C ASN A 182 11.05 -1.50 12.74
N THR A 183 12.21 -1.98 12.24
CA THR A 183 13.35 -2.45 13.05
C THR A 183 14.59 -1.59 12.87
N LEU A 184 14.57 -0.64 11.94
CA LEU A 184 15.62 0.36 11.77
C LEU A 184 15.64 1.36 12.92
N GLY A 185 16.69 2.20 12.97
CA GLY A 185 16.85 3.23 14.00
C GLY A 185 15.68 4.20 14.09
N TYR A 186 15.51 4.82 15.26
CA TYR A 186 14.42 5.76 15.55
C TYR A 186 14.37 6.94 14.56
N ASP A 187 15.52 7.40 14.08
CA ASP A 187 15.60 8.49 13.11
C ASP A 187 14.90 8.13 11.80
N PHE A 188 15.14 6.92 11.28
CA PHE A 188 14.42 6.42 10.08
C PHE A 188 12.91 6.35 10.32
N TYR A 189 12.52 5.81 11.48
CA TYR A 189 11.12 5.71 11.87
C TYR A 189 10.44 7.08 11.88
N SER A 190 11.06 8.07 12.53
CA SER A 190 10.50 9.43 12.65
C SER A 190 10.40 10.11 11.30
N LEU A 191 11.49 10.08 10.52
CA LEU A 191 11.53 10.70 9.18
C LEU A 191 10.46 10.10 8.25
N LEU A 192 10.30 8.77 8.27
CA LEU A 192 9.27 8.13 7.44
C LEU A 192 7.85 8.57 7.86
N ARG A 193 7.59 8.75 9.16
CA ARG A 193 6.27 9.22 9.64
C ARG A 193 6.00 10.67 9.24
N GLU A 194 7.00 11.54 9.36
CA GLU A 194 6.92 12.94 8.94
C GLU A 194 6.65 13.04 7.43
N GLU A 195 7.34 12.22 6.63
CA GLU A 195 7.16 12.19 5.19
C GLU A 195 5.75 11.71 4.80
N LEU A 196 5.26 10.64 5.42
CA LEU A 196 3.91 10.14 5.22
C LEU A 196 2.85 11.19 5.57
N GLU A 197 3.01 11.88 6.69
CA GLU A 197 2.09 12.93 7.13
C GLU A 197 2.09 14.12 6.17
N SER A 198 3.29 14.59 5.76
CA SER A 198 3.43 15.73 4.85
C SER A 198 2.77 15.48 3.48
N HIS A 199 2.76 14.23 3.00
CA HIS A 199 2.15 13.82 1.74
C HIS A 199 0.74 13.24 1.91
N GLN A 200 0.18 13.24 3.13
CA GLN A 200 -1.12 12.63 3.46
C GLN A 200 -1.21 11.15 3.03
N LYS A 201 -0.11 10.41 3.23
CA LYS A 201 0.00 8.98 2.90
C LYS A 201 -0.02 8.12 4.15
N GLN A 202 -0.31 6.84 3.95
CA GLN A 202 -0.41 5.86 5.02
C GLN A 202 0.64 4.76 4.83
N TYR A 203 1.11 4.22 5.96
CA TYR A 203 1.91 3.01 6.00
C TYR A 203 1.21 1.97 6.88
N LEU A 204 0.75 0.89 6.26
CA LEU A 204 0.04 -0.21 6.90
C LEU A 204 0.97 -1.42 7.03
N TYR A 205 1.16 -1.92 8.25
CA TYR A 205 2.13 -2.96 8.57
C TYR A 205 1.62 -3.98 9.60
N GLU A 206 0.32 -4.27 9.60
CA GLU A 206 -0.32 -5.19 10.55
C GLU A 206 0.40 -6.54 10.64
N THR A 207 0.81 -7.11 9.50
CA THR A 207 1.44 -8.42 9.43
C THR A 207 2.89 -8.47 9.91
N ASN A 208 3.48 -7.34 10.28
CA ASN A 208 4.84 -7.29 10.84
C ASN A 208 4.92 -7.97 12.22
N VAL A 209 3.83 -7.99 12.98
CA VAL A 209 3.76 -8.58 14.32
C VAL A 209 2.53 -9.45 14.44
N GLY A 210 2.69 -10.69 14.91
CA GLY A 210 1.57 -11.60 15.14
C GLY A 210 0.95 -12.20 13.89
N ALA A 211 1.63 -12.15 12.75
CA ALA A 211 1.17 -12.67 11.46
C ALA A 211 -0.22 -12.12 11.06
N GLY A 212 -1.26 -12.94 11.06
CA GLY A 212 -2.62 -12.54 10.70
C GLY A 212 -3.49 -12.06 11.87
N LEU A 213 -2.93 -11.86 13.06
CA LEU A 213 -3.67 -11.33 14.21
C LEU A 213 -3.78 -9.81 14.13
N PRO A 214 -4.95 -9.21 14.42
CA PRO A 214 -5.13 -7.76 14.39
C PRO A 214 -4.54 -7.11 15.66
N LEU A 215 -3.22 -7.07 15.75
CA LEU A 215 -2.52 -6.58 16.94
C LEU A 215 -2.25 -5.07 16.85
N ILE A 216 -1.67 -4.62 15.74
CA ILE A 216 -1.31 -3.21 15.53
C ILE A 216 -2.57 -2.35 15.46
N ASP A 217 -3.56 -2.74 14.67
CA ASP A 217 -4.85 -2.05 14.55
C ASP A 217 -5.56 -1.99 15.92
N THR A 218 -5.50 -3.07 16.71
CA THR A 218 -6.10 -3.08 18.06
C THR A 218 -5.40 -2.10 19.00
N ILE A 219 -4.06 -2.05 18.98
CA ILE A 219 -3.27 -1.10 19.78
C ILE A 219 -3.61 0.34 19.37
N GLN A 220 -3.66 0.62 18.07
CA GLN A 220 -4.01 1.94 17.55
C GLN A 220 -5.43 2.35 17.95
N LEU A 221 -6.39 1.45 17.86
CA LEU A 221 -7.77 1.70 18.25
C LEU A 221 -7.89 2.02 19.73
N LEU A 222 -7.21 1.28 20.61
CA LEU A 222 -7.17 1.56 22.04
C LEU A 222 -6.54 2.92 22.33
N HIS A 223 -5.43 3.24 21.69
CA HIS A 223 -4.77 4.53 21.82
C HIS A 223 -5.67 5.69 21.38
N LEU A 224 -6.36 5.55 20.23
CA LEU A 224 -7.30 6.55 19.71
C LEU A 224 -8.52 6.76 20.64
N SER A 225 -8.93 5.72 21.38
CA SER A 225 -10.01 5.84 22.37
C SER A 225 -9.55 6.45 23.70
N GLY A 226 -8.27 6.82 23.83
CA GLY A 226 -7.72 7.44 25.03
C GLY A 226 -7.21 6.46 26.07
N GLU A 227 -7.13 5.16 25.74
CA GLU A 227 -6.62 4.14 26.65
C GLU A 227 -5.09 4.24 26.80
N ASN A 228 -4.62 4.03 28.03
CA ASN A 228 -3.20 3.96 28.34
C ASN A 228 -2.75 2.50 28.49
N ILE A 229 -2.07 1.98 27.48
CA ILE A 229 -1.59 0.60 27.45
C ILE A 229 -0.35 0.49 28.33
N THR A 230 -0.49 -0.16 29.49
CA THR A 230 0.60 -0.33 30.46
C THR A 230 1.38 -1.63 30.24
N ARG A 231 0.82 -2.60 29.54
CA ARG A 231 1.46 -3.91 29.33
C ARG A 231 0.87 -4.66 28.15
N ILE A 232 1.76 -5.24 27.33
CA ILE A 232 1.40 -6.18 26.26
C ILE A 232 2.11 -7.51 26.58
N ARG A 233 1.36 -8.61 26.56
CA ARG A 233 1.89 -9.97 26.75
C ARG A 233 1.34 -10.91 25.70
N GLY A 234 2.21 -11.70 25.06
CA GLY A 234 1.79 -12.66 24.05
C GLY A 234 2.97 -13.38 23.40
N VAL A 235 2.65 -14.29 22.52
CA VAL A 235 3.59 -14.94 21.62
C VAL A 235 3.38 -14.32 20.24
N PHE A 236 4.31 -13.47 19.81
CA PHE A 236 4.15 -12.66 18.61
C PHE A 236 5.03 -13.13 17.43
N SER A 237 5.92 -14.10 17.69
CA SER A 237 6.82 -14.67 16.69
C SER A 237 6.65 -16.18 16.63
N GLY A 238 6.24 -16.70 15.47
CA GLY A 238 6.17 -18.14 15.21
C GLY A 238 7.55 -18.79 15.28
N SER A 239 8.57 -18.15 14.74
CA SER A 239 9.96 -18.62 14.76
C SER A 239 10.48 -18.78 16.18
N LEU A 240 10.37 -17.75 17.02
CA LEU A 240 10.80 -17.81 18.42
C LEU A 240 9.97 -18.81 19.22
N SER A 241 8.66 -18.87 18.97
CA SER A 241 7.80 -19.87 19.60
C SER A 241 8.26 -21.31 19.31
N TYR A 242 8.57 -21.61 18.05
CA TYR A 242 9.08 -22.92 17.65
C TYR A 242 10.41 -23.24 18.35
N ILE A 243 11.38 -22.31 18.26
CA ILE A 243 12.73 -22.49 18.83
C ILE A 243 12.65 -22.73 20.34
N PHE A 244 11.97 -21.85 21.07
CA PHE A 244 11.91 -21.95 22.53
C PHE A 244 11.08 -23.17 23.02
N ASN A 245 9.96 -23.47 22.34
CA ASN A 245 9.19 -24.68 22.69
C ASN A 245 9.97 -25.97 22.42
N THR A 246 10.75 -26.02 21.34
CA THR A 246 11.60 -27.19 21.04
C THR A 246 12.72 -27.30 22.06
N PHE A 247 13.40 -26.22 22.38
CA PHE A 247 14.47 -26.17 23.36
C PHE A 247 14.00 -26.53 24.77
N SER A 248 12.83 -26.03 25.20
CA SER A 248 12.25 -26.26 26.53
C SER A 248 11.87 -27.72 26.79
N ARG A 249 11.70 -28.55 25.75
CA ARG A 249 11.43 -29.99 25.91
C ARG A 249 12.68 -30.77 26.34
N GLY A 250 13.84 -30.15 26.24
CA GLY A 250 15.14 -30.77 26.59
C GLY A 250 15.67 -31.75 25.53
N GLY A 251 16.88 -32.18 25.71
CA GLY A 251 17.54 -33.17 24.84
C GLY A 251 18.17 -32.65 23.57
N THR A 252 17.98 -31.34 23.26
CA THR A 252 18.54 -30.73 22.05
C THR A 252 19.23 -29.41 22.42
N SER A 253 20.39 -29.10 21.80
CA SER A 253 21.06 -27.83 22.02
C SER A 253 20.30 -26.69 21.41
N PHE A 254 20.45 -25.46 21.94
CA PHE A 254 19.80 -24.29 21.41
C PHE A 254 20.15 -24.04 19.93
N SER A 255 21.44 -24.22 19.58
CA SER A 255 21.90 -24.06 18.19
C SER A 255 21.25 -25.09 17.25
N ALA A 256 21.03 -26.32 17.69
CA ALA A 256 20.33 -27.32 16.89
C ALA A 256 18.84 -26.99 16.72
N CYS A 257 18.19 -26.36 17.72
CA CYS A 257 16.81 -25.87 17.58
C CYS A 257 16.72 -24.73 16.59
N VAL A 258 17.68 -23.81 16.57
CA VAL A 258 17.78 -22.73 15.60
C VAL A 258 17.99 -23.28 14.19
N GLN A 259 18.95 -24.24 14.03
CA GLN A 259 19.19 -24.87 12.73
C GLN A 259 17.95 -25.59 12.21
N ALA A 260 17.24 -26.32 13.06
CA ALA A 260 15.98 -26.97 12.68
C ALA A 260 14.88 -26.00 12.29
N ALA A 261 14.86 -24.78 12.85
CA ALA A 261 13.95 -23.71 12.43
C ALA A 261 14.31 -23.16 11.05
N LEU A 262 15.61 -22.97 10.78
CA LEU A 262 16.14 -22.57 9.47
C LEU A 262 15.76 -23.60 8.39
N ASP A 263 16.04 -24.86 8.63
CA ASP A 263 15.77 -25.99 7.71
C ASP A 263 14.28 -26.11 7.37
N LYS A 264 13.40 -25.68 8.27
CA LYS A 264 11.94 -25.67 8.09
C LYS A 264 11.40 -24.37 7.47
N GLY A 265 12.28 -23.40 7.21
CA GLY A 265 11.86 -22.10 6.69
C GLY A 265 11.03 -21.27 7.68
N PHE A 266 11.22 -21.44 8.99
CA PHE A 266 10.55 -20.67 10.03
C PHE A 266 11.29 -19.39 10.42
N THR A 267 12.46 -19.17 9.85
CA THR A 267 13.29 -17.97 10.06
C THR A 267 13.38 -17.18 8.75
N GLU A 268 13.52 -15.88 8.87
CA GLU A 268 13.79 -14.94 7.77
C GLU A 268 15.28 -14.71 7.62
#